data_2e99411a42022f7bfd1d086ab850aabc
#
_entry.id   2e99411a42022f7bfd1d086ab850aabc
#
_cell.length_a   1.000
_cell.length_b   1.000
_cell.length_c   1.000
_cell.angle_alpha   90.00
_cell.angle_beta   90.00
_cell.angle_gamma   90.00
#
_symmetry.space_group_name_H-M   'P 1'
#
loop_
_entity.id
_entity.type
_entity.pdbx_description
1 polymer ?
#
loop_
_entity_poly.entity_id
_entity_poly.type
_entity_poly.pdbx_seq_one_letter_code
_entity_poly.pdbx_strand_id
1 'polypeptide(L)'
;RSPSRGLGDVYKRQHVDFTVEVERSLRVLDGAVTVLCAKGGVEPQSETVWRQAEKYGVPRMIFVNKMDIMGADFFRVVQMVKDRLKANAVPVQLPIGAEDSFIGIIDLVEMNAEIYKDQLGKEFEVTEIPADMADLAQEWREKLIESVAETDEELMMKFLEGEEFTVKEIKDVIRKET
;
A
#
# COMPACT_ATOMS: atom_id res chain seq x y z
N ARG A 1 -15.54 28.66 10.98
CA ARG A 1 -15.76 27.31 10.41
C ARG A 1 -14.44 26.58 10.39
N SER A 2 -14.24 25.64 11.30
CA SER A 2 -13.12 24.71 11.22
C SER A 2 -13.25 23.85 9.96
N PRO A 3 -12.24 23.75 9.11
CA PRO A 3 -12.24 22.76 8.04
C PRO A 3 -12.07 21.39 8.69
N SER A 4 -13.06 20.54 8.56
CA SER A 4 -12.94 19.12 8.89
C SER A 4 -11.95 18.48 7.89
N ARG A 5 -10.68 18.44 8.27
CA ARG A 5 -9.63 17.74 7.55
C ARG A 5 -9.73 16.26 7.89
N GLY A 6 -10.72 15.56 7.36
CA GLY A 6 -10.90 14.13 7.57
C GLY A 6 -10.66 13.36 6.28
N LEU A 7 -10.32 12.11 6.42
CA LEU A 7 -10.24 11.09 5.33
C LEU A 7 -11.46 11.14 4.39
N GLY A 8 -12.62 11.59 4.87
CA GLY A 8 -13.83 11.77 4.08
C GLY A 8 -13.74 12.84 2.98
N ASP A 9 -12.90 13.86 3.13
CA ASP A 9 -12.74 14.92 2.13
C ASP A 9 -11.93 14.43 0.92
N VAL A 10 -10.92 13.59 1.13
CA VAL A 10 -10.11 13.00 0.06
C VAL A 10 -10.92 12.00 -0.75
N TYR A 11 -11.77 11.21 -0.10
CA TYR A 11 -12.60 10.21 -0.77
C TYR A 11 -13.69 10.82 -1.67
N LYS A 12 -14.23 11.99 -1.33
CA LYS A 12 -15.25 12.71 -2.12
C LYS A 12 -14.69 13.39 -3.38
N ARG A 13 -13.36 13.50 -3.50
CA ARG A 13 -12.69 14.27 -4.56
C ARG A 13 -12.27 13.46 -5.78
N GLN A 14 -12.89 12.32 -6.02
CA GLN A 14 -12.67 11.51 -7.22
C GLN A 14 -13.29 12.11 -8.50
N HIS A 15 -14.00 13.24 -8.40
CA HIS A 15 -14.57 13.94 -9.55
C HIS A 15 -13.59 14.95 -10.16
N VAL A 16 -13.56 15.02 -11.50
CA VAL A 16 -12.72 15.92 -12.31
C VAL A 16 -12.85 17.39 -11.91
N ASP A 17 -14.03 17.80 -11.43
CA ASP A 17 -14.34 19.17 -11.07
C ASP A 17 -13.58 19.71 -9.83
N PHE A 18 -12.91 18.83 -9.07
CA PHE A 18 -12.18 19.19 -7.84
C PHE A 18 -10.65 19.24 -8.00
N THR A 19 -10.14 19.22 -9.24
CA THR A 19 -8.69 19.18 -9.51
C THR A 19 -7.93 20.35 -8.85
N VAL A 20 -8.47 21.56 -8.88
CA VAL A 20 -7.85 22.75 -8.28
C VAL A 20 -7.80 22.65 -6.74
N GLU A 21 -8.84 22.12 -6.11
CA GLU A 21 -8.88 21.90 -4.67
C GLU A 21 -7.92 20.81 -4.22
N VAL A 22 -7.80 19.74 -4.99
CA VAL A 22 -6.81 18.68 -4.78
C VAL A 22 -5.40 19.27 -4.85
N GLU A 23 -5.10 20.06 -5.87
CA GLU A 23 -3.79 20.68 -6.04
C GLU A 23 -3.44 21.63 -4.89
N ARG A 24 -4.40 22.43 -4.42
CA ARG A 24 -4.21 23.28 -3.23
C ARG A 24 -3.95 22.48 -1.97
N SER A 25 -4.62 21.34 -1.80
CA SER A 25 -4.43 20.47 -0.65
C SER A 25 -3.05 19.82 -0.66
N LEU A 26 -2.58 19.36 -1.83
CA LEU A 26 -1.27 18.71 -1.98
C LEU A 26 -0.10 19.59 -1.55
N ARG A 27 -0.23 20.92 -1.62
CA ARG A 27 0.83 21.86 -1.20
C ARG A 27 1.12 21.88 0.31
N VAL A 28 0.20 21.36 1.11
CA VAL A 28 0.24 21.42 2.59
C VAL A 28 0.14 20.04 3.25
N LEU A 29 0.23 18.96 2.45
CA LEU A 29 0.18 17.60 2.95
C LEU A 29 1.56 17.08 3.29
N ASP A 30 1.71 16.46 4.45
CA ASP A 30 2.90 15.73 4.86
C ASP A 30 2.97 14.34 4.21
N GLY A 31 1.83 13.80 3.76
CA GLY A 31 1.71 12.52 3.07
C GLY A 31 0.28 12.30 2.57
N ALA A 32 0.12 11.34 1.66
CA ALA A 32 -1.17 11.01 1.07
C ALA A 32 -1.39 9.49 1.00
N VAL A 33 -2.63 9.05 1.23
CA VAL A 33 -3.06 7.69 0.97
C VAL A 33 -3.91 7.68 -0.30
N THR A 34 -3.41 7.01 -1.33
CA THR A 34 -4.13 6.80 -2.59
C THR A 34 -4.96 5.53 -2.49
N VAL A 35 -6.27 5.66 -2.55
CA VAL A 35 -7.18 4.50 -2.50
C VAL A 35 -7.51 4.05 -3.92
N LEU A 36 -7.12 2.83 -4.28
CA LEU A 36 -7.43 2.20 -5.56
C LEU A 36 -8.45 1.07 -5.37
N CYS A 37 -9.36 0.92 -6.32
CA CYS A 37 -10.29 -0.20 -6.33
C CYS A 37 -9.59 -1.48 -6.82
N ALA A 38 -9.73 -2.58 -6.08
CA ALA A 38 -9.14 -3.87 -6.46
C ALA A 38 -9.60 -4.39 -7.83
N LYS A 39 -10.79 -4.00 -8.27
CA LYS A 39 -11.36 -4.32 -9.58
C LYS A 39 -10.93 -3.32 -10.66
N GLY A 40 -11.03 -2.02 -10.40
CA GLY A 40 -10.72 -0.95 -11.38
C GLY A 40 -9.23 -0.70 -11.53
N GLY A 41 -8.49 -0.78 -10.43
CA GLY A 41 -7.07 -0.46 -10.40
C GLY A 41 -6.80 1.03 -10.62
N VAL A 42 -5.80 1.33 -11.42
CA VAL A 42 -5.41 2.70 -11.76
C VAL A 42 -6.31 3.25 -12.86
N GLU A 43 -7.07 4.29 -12.55
CA GLU A 43 -7.95 5.01 -13.46
C GLU A 43 -7.32 6.33 -13.90
N PRO A 44 -7.77 6.97 -15.02
CA PRO A 44 -7.18 8.22 -15.50
C PRO A 44 -7.17 9.35 -14.46
N GLN A 45 -8.17 9.40 -13.59
CA GLN A 45 -8.24 10.38 -12.50
C GLN A 45 -7.17 10.11 -11.44
N SER A 46 -6.93 8.83 -11.12
CA SER A 46 -5.86 8.42 -10.21
C SER A 46 -4.48 8.83 -10.74
N GLU A 47 -4.25 8.65 -12.05
CA GLU A 47 -3.01 9.09 -12.70
C GLU A 47 -2.80 10.60 -12.60
N THR A 48 -3.86 11.39 -12.79
CA THR A 48 -3.79 12.85 -12.71
C THR A 48 -3.40 13.31 -11.32
N VAL A 49 -4.09 12.80 -10.30
CA VAL A 49 -3.80 13.14 -8.89
C VAL A 49 -2.41 12.65 -8.47
N TRP A 50 -2.01 11.45 -8.92
CA TRP A 50 -0.68 10.91 -8.68
C TRP A 50 0.42 11.83 -9.19
N ARG A 51 0.32 12.27 -10.46
CA ARG A 51 1.30 13.19 -11.07
C ARG A 51 1.34 14.55 -10.37
N GLN A 52 0.20 15.03 -9.89
CA GLN A 52 0.15 16.26 -9.10
C GLN A 52 0.86 16.10 -7.76
N ALA A 53 0.62 14.98 -7.05
CA ALA A 53 1.31 14.68 -5.79
C ALA A 53 2.83 14.55 -5.99
N GLU A 54 3.25 13.95 -7.10
CA GLU A 54 4.67 13.83 -7.47
C GLU A 54 5.32 15.21 -7.69
N LYS A 55 4.64 16.10 -8.40
CA LYS A 55 5.09 17.49 -8.63
C LYS A 55 5.36 18.25 -7.33
N TYR A 56 4.60 17.96 -6.28
CA TYR A 56 4.75 18.59 -4.96
C TYR A 56 5.60 17.78 -3.98
N GLY A 57 6.19 16.67 -4.41
CA GLY A 57 7.03 15.82 -3.57
C GLY A 57 6.28 15.21 -2.37
N VAL A 58 4.96 15.01 -2.50
CA VAL A 58 4.15 14.45 -1.40
C VAL A 58 4.38 12.94 -1.32
N PRO A 59 4.85 12.43 -0.16
CA PRO A 59 4.97 10.99 0.08
C PRO A 59 3.62 10.29 -0.05
N ARG A 60 3.62 9.06 -0.60
CA ARG A 60 2.37 8.38 -0.95
C ARG A 60 2.37 6.92 -0.53
N MET A 61 1.28 6.52 0.09
CA MET A 61 0.93 5.14 0.35
C MET A 61 -0.27 4.74 -0.51
N ILE A 62 -0.31 3.52 -1.01
CA ILE A 62 -1.45 3.01 -1.77
C ILE A 62 -2.23 2.02 -0.90
N PHE A 63 -3.54 2.21 -0.85
CA PHE A 63 -4.48 1.29 -0.24
C PHE A 63 -5.37 0.67 -1.32
N VAL A 64 -5.30 -0.66 -1.48
CA VAL A 64 -6.15 -1.39 -2.42
C VAL A 64 -7.43 -1.79 -1.69
N ASN A 65 -8.53 -1.15 -2.06
CA ASN A 65 -9.83 -1.27 -1.43
C ASN A 65 -10.76 -2.20 -2.21
N LYS A 66 -11.79 -2.72 -1.57
CA LYS A 66 -12.82 -3.58 -2.15
C LYS A 66 -12.25 -4.90 -2.67
N MET A 67 -11.46 -5.58 -1.85
CA MET A 67 -10.96 -6.92 -2.14
C MET A 67 -12.06 -7.99 -2.15
N ASP A 68 -13.22 -7.68 -1.57
CA ASP A 68 -14.40 -8.50 -1.41
C ASP A 68 -15.34 -8.49 -2.62
N ILE A 69 -15.12 -7.65 -3.63
CA ILE A 69 -16.01 -7.57 -4.80
C ILE A 69 -15.57 -8.49 -5.95
N MET A 70 -16.54 -8.92 -6.76
CA MET A 70 -16.27 -9.73 -7.95
C MET A 70 -15.34 -9.01 -8.94
N GLY A 71 -14.25 -9.67 -9.33
CA GLY A 71 -13.20 -9.14 -10.21
C GLY A 71 -12.08 -8.41 -9.46
N ALA A 72 -12.02 -8.53 -8.14
CA ALA A 72 -10.92 -8.01 -7.33
C ALA A 72 -9.63 -8.79 -7.60
N ASP A 73 -8.55 -8.08 -7.91
CA ASP A 73 -7.22 -8.65 -8.15
C ASP A 73 -6.13 -7.68 -7.68
N PHE A 74 -5.56 -7.98 -6.52
CA PHE A 74 -4.52 -7.17 -5.88
C PHE A 74 -3.25 -7.08 -6.73
N PHE A 75 -2.76 -8.22 -7.22
CA PHE A 75 -1.48 -8.25 -7.94
C PHE A 75 -1.55 -7.54 -9.29
N ARG A 76 -2.71 -7.63 -9.95
CA ARG A 76 -2.98 -6.84 -11.15
C ARG A 76 -2.95 -5.34 -10.85
N VAL A 77 -3.52 -4.90 -9.72
CA VAL A 77 -3.47 -3.48 -9.33
C VAL A 77 -2.05 -3.04 -9.05
N VAL A 78 -1.25 -3.84 -8.32
CA VAL A 78 0.18 -3.56 -8.08
C VAL A 78 0.94 -3.42 -9.41
N GLN A 79 0.69 -4.31 -10.37
CA GLN A 79 1.30 -4.24 -11.69
C GLN A 79 0.86 -2.97 -12.45
N MET A 80 -0.42 -2.61 -12.40
CA MET A 80 -0.93 -1.37 -13.00
C MET A 80 -0.26 -0.12 -12.41
N VAL A 81 0.00 -0.10 -11.10
CA VAL A 81 0.72 1.00 -10.44
C VAL A 81 2.13 1.13 -11.01
N LYS A 82 2.86 0.02 -11.15
CA LYS A 82 4.20 0.01 -11.74
C LYS A 82 4.19 0.47 -13.21
N ASP A 83 3.25 -0.03 -13.99
CA ASP A 83 3.20 0.22 -15.43
C ASP A 83 2.69 1.62 -15.78
N ARG A 84 1.63 2.09 -15.12
CA ARG A 84 0.95 3.34 -15.46
C ARG A 84 1.47 4.54 -14.68
N LEU A 85 1.75 4.36 -13.39
CA LEU A 85 2.25 5.43 -12.53
C LEU A 85 3.77 5.50 -12.50
N LYS A 86 4.47 4.49 -13.05
CA LYS A 86 5.94 4.36 -13.02
C LYS A 86 6.51 4.42 -11.61
N ALA A 87 5.71 4.02 -10.62
CA ALA A 87 6.11 4.01 -9.22
C ALA A 87 6.82 2.69 -8.87
N ASN A 88 7.85 2.77 -8.03
CA ASN A 88 8.46 1.59 -7.42
C ASN A 88 7.58 1.12 -6.27
N ALA A 89 6.41 0.54 -6.62
CA ALA A 89 5.46 0.08 -5.62
C ALA A 89 5.87 -1.27 -5.06
N VAL A 90 6.06 -1.32 -3.75
CA VAL A 90 6.38 -2.54 -3.01
C VAL A 90 5.29 -2.81 -1.99
N PRO A 91 4.58 -3.95 -2.08
CA PRO A 91 3.61 -4.35 -1.08
C PRO A 91 4.24 -4.54 0.30
N VAL A 92 3.60 -3.97 1.32
CA VAL A 92 3.90 -4.23 2.73
C VAL A 92 2.89 -5.19 3.36
N GLN A 93 1.78 -5.41 2.68
CA GLN A 93 0.73 -6.36 3.05
C GLN A 93 0.20 -7.09 1.81
N LEU A 94 -0.19 -8.35 1.97
CA LEU A 94 -0.83 -9.16 0.93
C LEU A 94 -2.24 -9.57 1.37
N PRO A 95 -3.23 -9.65 0.47
CA PRO A 95 -4.55 -10.17 0.80
C PRO A 95 -4.52 -11.70 0.94
N ILE A 96 -5.33 -12.21 1.85
CA ILE A 96 -5.64 -13.64 1.99
C ILE A 96 -6.98 -13.88 1.31
N GLY A 97 -6.93 -14.48 0.12
CA GLY A 97 -8.09 -14.64 -0.74
C GLY A 97 -8.46 -13.36 -1.51
N ALA A 98 -9.52 -13.48 -2.29
CA ALA A 98 -10.13 -12.39 -3.05
C ALA A 98 -11.62 -12.67 -3.23
N GLU A 99 -12.41 -11.64 -3.52
CA GLU A 99 -13.87 -11.76 -3.67
C GLU A 99 -14.50 -12.36 -2.42
N ASP A 100 -15.38 -13.35 -2.58
CA ASP A 100 -16.05 -14.03 -1.46
C ASP A 100 -15.08 -14.82 -0.55
N SER A 101 -13.87 -15.10 -1.02
CA SER A 101 -12.83 -15.80 -0.25
C SER A 101 -11.87 -14.86 0.49
N PHE A 102 -12.06 -13.55 0.38
CA PHE A 102 -11.23 -12.58 1.10
C PHE A 102 -11.52 -12.64 2.60
N ILE A 103 -10.54 -13.06 3.39
CA ILE A 103 -10.71 -13.29 4.83
C ILE A 103 -9.71 -12.52 5.71
N GLY A 104 -8.70 -11.88 5.12
CA GLY A 104 -7.70 -11.20 5.92
C GLY A 104 -6.51 -10.71 5.09
N ILE A 105 -5.45 -10.38 5.80
CA ILE A 105 -4.20 -9.90 5.21
C ILE A 105 -2.99 -10.60 5.84
N ILE A 106 -1.89 -10.65 5.10
CA ILE A 106 -0.56 -10.99 5.59
C ILE A 106 0.22 -9.71 5.75
N ASP A 107 0.79 -9.46 6.92
CA ASP A 107 1.76 -8.39 7.15
C ASP A 107 3.17 -8.91 6.83
N LEU A 108 3.79 -8.34 5.80
CA LEU A 108 5.13 -8.73 5.34
C LEU A 108 6.25 -8.14 6.21
N VAL A 109 5.95 -7.16 7.05
CA VAL A 109 6.91 -6.58 7.99
C VAL A 109 7.00 -7.42 9.25
N GLU A 110 5.87 -7.83 9.81
CA GLU A 110 5.80 -8.66 11.02
C GLU A 110 5.83 -10.17 10.70
N MET A 111 5.58 -10.57 9.45
CA MET A 111 5.46 -11.95 8.98
C MET A 111 4.41 -12.75 9.77
N ASN A 112 3.22 -12.19 9.86
CA ASN A 112 2.05 -12.83 10.45
C ASN A 112 0.82 -12.59 9.56
N ALA A 113 -0.30 -13.23 9.92
CA ALA A 113 -1.58 -13.04 9.26
C ALA A 113 -2.60 -12.43 10.23
N GLU A 114 -3.40 -11.49 9.71
CA GLU A 114 -4.56 -10.91 10.39
C GLU A 114 -5.83 -11.43 9.72
N ILE A 115 -6.56 -12.29 10.41
CA ILE A 115 -7.81 -12.89 9.92
C ILE A 115 -8.99 -12.14 10.52
N TYR A 116 -9.84 -11.59 9.65
CA TYR A 116 -11.05 -10.87 10.06
C TYR A 116 -12.12 -11.82 10.57
N LYS A 117 -12.73 -11.51 11.71
CA LYS A 117 -13.79 -12.29 12.36
C LYS A 117 -15.18 -11.73 12.06
N ASP A 118 -15.26 -10.48 11.65
CA ASP A 118 -16.51 -9.81 11.31
C ASP A 118 -16.45 -9.17 9.90
N GLN A 119 -17.61 -8.93 9.31
CA GLN A 119 -17.71 -8.31 7.98
C GLN A 119 -17.24 -6.85 7.93
N LEU A 120 -17.10 -6.21 9.07
CA LEU A 120 -16.67 -4.81 9.18
C LEU A 120 -15.16 -4.68 9.43
N GLY A 121 -14.43 -5.80 9.61
CA GLY A 121 -13.00 -5.82 9.89
C GLY A 121 -12.62 -5.17 11.23
N LYS A 122 -13.57 -5.09 12.18
CA LYS A 122 -13.30 -4.51 13.50
C LYS A 122 -12.65 -5.50 14.46
N GLU A 123 -13.02 -6.77 14.31
CA GLU A 123 -12.47 -7.86 15.08
C GLU A 123 -11.60 -8.71 14.16
N PHE A 124 -10.33 -8.85 14.51
CA PHE A 124 -9.39 -9.70 13.80
C PHE A 124 -8.55 -10.50 14.79
N GLU A 125 -7.99 -11.58 14.32
CA GLU A 125 -7.07 -12.44 15.07
C GLU A 125 -5.73 -12.47 14.35
N VAL A 126 -4.66 -12.25 15.10
CA VAL A 126 -3.29 -12.41 14.59
C VAL A 126 -2.92 -13.89 14.70
N THR A 127 -2.55 -14.49 13.57
CA THR A 127 -2.22 -15.91 13.43
C THR A 127 -0.92 -16.10 12.66
N GLU A 128 -0.46 -17.33 12.55
CA GLU A 128 0.59 -17.69 11.62
C GLU A 128 0.08 -17.57 10.17
N ILE A 129 1.01 -17.31 9.24
CA ILE A 129 0.69 -17.25 7.81
C ILE A 129 0.17 -18.62 7.35
N PRO A 130 -0.94 -18.69 6.61
CA PRO A 130 -1.44 -19.95 6.05
C PRO A 130 -0.36 -20.69 5.24
N ALA A 131 -0.26 -22.00 5.43
CA ALA A 131 0.80 -22.81 4.85
C ALA A 131 0.84 -22.74 3.31
N ASP A 132 -0.31 -22.60 2.66
CA ASP A 132 -0.45 -22.44 1.20
C ASP A 132 -0.01 -21.06 0.69
N MET A 133 0.17 -20.09 1.57
CA MET A 133 0.64 -18.74 1.25
C MET A 133 2.05 -18.44 1.77
N ALA A 134 2.67 -19.38 2.49
CA ALA A 134 3.98 -19.16 3.10
C ALA A 134 5.07 -18.83 2.08
N ASP A 135 5.13 -19.57 0.98
CA ASP A 135 6.12 -19.35 -0.10
C ASP A 135 5.90 -18.00 -0.78
N LEU A 136 4.65 -17.63 -1.05
CA LEU A 136 4.30 -16.34 -1.63
C LEU A 136 4.66 -15.19 -0.68
N ALA A 137 4.37 -15.32 0.60
CA ALA A 137 4.72 -14.33 1.61
C ALA A 137 6.23 -14.15 1.72
N GLN A 138 6.99 -15.25 1.69
CA GLN A 138 8.44 -15.20 1.70
C GLN A 138 9.00 -14.50 0.45
N GLU A 139 8.51 -14.82 -0.74
CA GLU A 139 8.92 -14.16 -1.99
C GLU A 139 8.70 -12.64 -1.93
N TRP A 140 7.52 -12.21 -1.46
CA TRP A 140 7.23 -10.78 -1.37
C TRP A 140 7.96 -10.10 -0.21
N ARG A 141 8.23 -10.83 0.86
CA ARG A 141 9.12 -10.35 1.94
C ARG A 141 10.52 -10.05 1.42
N GLU A 142 11.10 -10.95 0.62
CA GLU A 142 12.41 -10.75 0.01
C GLU A 142 12.46 -9.51 -0.89
N LYS A 143 11.43 -9.31 -1.73
CA LYS A 143 11.30 -8.09 -2.55
C LYS A 143 11.17 -6.81 -1.70
N LEU A 144 10.47 -6.88 -0.57
CA LEU A 144 10.37 -5.77 0.37
C LEU A 144 11.74 -5.46 0.99
N ILE A 145 12.45 -6.48 1.45
CA ILE A 145 13.80 -6.33 2.04
C ILE A 145 14.78 -5.77 1.02
N GLU A 146 14.78 -6.29 -0.22
CA GLU A 146 15.61 -5.77 -1.30
C GLU A 146 15.36 -4.28 -1.55
N SER A 147 14.09 -3.87 -1.66
CA SER A 147 13.73 -2.47 -1.84
C SER A 147 14.14 -1.59 -0.65
N VAL A 148 14.03 -2.10 0.58
CA VAL A 148 14.49 -1.40 1.79
C VAL A 148 16.02 -1.26 1.77
N ALA A 149 16.74 -2.30 1.38
CA ALA A 149 18.19 -2.31 1.32
C ALA A 149 18.75 -1.32 0.28
N GLU A 150 18.07 -1.13 -0.84
CA GLU A 150 18.49 -0.18 -1.90
C GLU A 150 18.57 1.28 -1.43
N THR A 151 17.92 1.63 -0.33
CA THR A 151 17.83 3.01 0.16
C THR A 151 18.97 3.43 1.09
N ASP A 152 19.75 2.48 1.60
CA ASP A 152 20.78 2.72 2.59
C ASP A 152 21.99 1.77 2.38
N GLU A 153 23.22 2.31 2.32
CA GLU A 153 24.42 1.54 2.05
C GLU A 153 24.70 0.49 3.14
N GLU A 154 24.43 0.80 4.40
CA GLU A 154 24.63 -0.12 5.53
C GLU A 154 23.67 -1.30 5.45
N LEU A 155 22.40 -1.02 5.12
CA LEU A 155 21.39 -2.03 4.92
C LEU A 155 21.65 -2.88 3.66
N MET A 156 22.19 -2.28 2.61
CA MET A 156 22.60 -3.03 1.41
C MET A 156 23.72 -4.01 1.74
N MET A 157 24.72 -3.63 2.53
CA MET A 157 25.77 -4.55 2.96
C MET A 157 25.20 -5.71 3.78
N LYS A 158 24.30 -5.39 4.72
CA LYS A 158 23.60 -6.39 5.54
C LYS A 158 22.81 -7.38 4.69
N PHE A 159 22.12 -6.88 3.65
CA PHE A 159 21.40 -7.70 2.69
C PHE A 159 22.32 -8.65 1.92
N LEU A 160 23.47 -8.14 1.44
CA LEU A 160 24.46 -8.94 0.69
C LEU A 160 25.16 -10.00 1.56
N GLU A 161 25.30 -9.74 2.86
CA GLU A 161 25.83 -10.69 3.84
C GLU A 161 24.82 -11.75 4.27
N GLY A 162 23.55 -11.61 3.84
CA GLY A 162 22.47 -12.53 4.16
C GLY A 162 21.97 -12.42 5.60
N GLU A 163 22.19 -11.28 6.24
CA GLU A 163 21.71 -11.02 7.59
C GLU A 163 20.21 -10.70 7.63
N GLU A 164 19.54 -11.09 8.70
CA GLU A 164 18.13 -10.81 8.90
C GLU A 164 17.88 -9.33 9.26
N PHE A 165 16.84 -8.75 8.65
CA PHE A 165 16.37 -7.41 8.97
C PHE A 165 15.38 -7.46 10.12
N THR A 166 15.59 -6.58 11.09
CA THR A 166 14.62 -6.41 12.18
C THR A 166 13.39 -5.63 11.70
N VAL A 167 12.25 -5.90 12.32
CA VAL A 167 10.99 -5.17 12.07
C VAL A 167 11.20 -3.65 12.21
N LYS A 168 12.02 -3.24 13.18
CA LYS A 168 12.32 -1.83 13.42
C LYS A 168 13.08 -1.20 12.24
N GLU A 169 14.12 -1.85 11.74
CA GLU A 169 14.90 -1.36 10.59
C GLU A 169 14.00 -1.15 9.37
N ILE A 170 13.14 -2.14 9.07
CA ILE A 170 12.21 -2.05 7.95
C ILE A 170 11.22 -0.90 8.13
N LYS A 171 10.61 -0.76 9.31
CA LYS A 171 9.68 0.33 9.62
C LYS A 171 10.33 1.70 9.56
N ASP A 172 11.57 1.81 10.03
CA ASP A 172 12.31 3.08 10.03
C ASP A 172 12.64 3.52 8.60
N VAL A 173 13.02 2.59 7.72
CA VAL A 173 13.26 2.90 6.30
C VAL A 173 11.96 3.26 5.59
N ILE A 174 10.91 2.46 5.71
CA ILE A 174 9.61 2.78 5.11
C ILE A 174 9.15 4.18 5.52
N ARG A 175 9.37 4.57 6.77
CA ARG A 175 9.02 5.90 7.27
C ARG A 175 9.88 7.02 6.69
N LYS A 176 11.14 6.75 6.35
CA LYS A 176 12.02 7.75 5.71
C LYS A 176 11.71 7.94 4.23
N GLU A 177 11.29 6.87 3.55
CA GLU A 177 11.02 6.86 2.11
C GLU A 177 9.56 7.26 1.77
N THR A 178 8.69 7.28 2.78
CA THR A 178 7.31 7.72 2.67
C THR A 178 7.12 9.09 3.30
#